data_31eff0f02188de1baf8470cf7bf2d0fc
#
_entry.id   31eff0f02188de1baf8470cf7bf2d0fc
#
_cell.length_a   1.000
_cell.length_b   1.000
_cell.length_c   1.000
_cell.angle_alpha   90.00
_cell.angle_beta   90.00
_cell.angle_gamma   90.00
#
_symmetry.space_group_name_H-M   'P 1'
#
loop_
_entity.id
_entity.type
_entity.pdbx_description
1 polymer ?
#
loop_
_entity_poly.entity_id
_entity_poly.type
_entity_poly.pdbx_seq_one_letter_code
_entity_poly.pdbx_strand_id
1 'polypeptide(L)'
;MRGYFGVGVEGVSKPMNLGNLMRIAHAFEASFFFSVAPRLKLSDANSDSSNAEGALPFYSFPHPDDFRLPLGCRLVGVEITEDAIELPRFRHPTRAAYVFGAERFSLSPAILKACDFVVKIPTRFSINVGMAGAIVLYDRLISTGGYGARPVKAGGEGGEVPPPHTWGAPLARPRDETPG
;
A
#
# COMPACT_ATOMS: atom_id res chain seq x y z
N MET A 1 15.10 5.11 8.22
CA MET A 1 13.77 5.22 8.89
C MET A 1 12.72 4.94 7.81
N ARG A 2 11.97 3.83 7.92
CA ARG A 2 11.01 3.41 6.87
C ARG A 2 9.81 4.35 6.70
N GLY A 3 9.59 5.28 7.63
CA GLY A 3 8.39 6.10 7.69
C GLY A 3 7.14 5.27 8.02
N TYR A 4 5.96 5.88 7.84
CA TYR A 4 4.68 5.17 7.94
C TYR A 4 3.88 5.36 6.65
N PHE A 5 2.94 4.46 6.39
CA PHE A 5 2.04 4.64 5.26
C PHE A 5 0.66 4.03 5.54
N GLY A 6 -0.33 4.60 4.88
CA GLY A 6 -1.69 4.08 4.83
C GLY A 6 -2.06 3.60 3.43
N VAL A 7 -3.09 2.79 3.36
CA VAL A 7 -3.68 2.29 2.11
C VAL A 7 -5.17 2.54 2.14
N GLY A 8 -5.73 2.93 1.02
CA GLY A 8 -7.17 3.17 0.95
C GLY A 8 -7.75 2.99 -0.45
N VAL A 9 -9.07 2.98 -0.51
CA VAL A 9 -9.82 2.81 -1.75
C VAL A 9 -11.01 3.77 -1.78
N GLU A 10 -11.24 4.39 -2.92
CA GLU A 10 -12.42 5.20 -3.18
C GLU A 10 -13.48 4.40 -3.93
N GLY A 11 -14.76 4.55 -3.51
CA GLY A 11 -15.90 4.02 -4.24
C GLY A 11 -16.01 2.50 -4.28
N VAL A 12 -15.34 1.79 -3.38
CA VAL A 12 -15.35 0.33 -3.35
C VAL A 12 -16.78 -0.22 -3.23
N SER A 13 -17.10 -1.19 -4.09
CA SER A 13 -18.44 -1.81 -4.18
C SER A 13 -18.42 -3.32 -4.00
N LYS A 14 -17.24 -3.96 -4.05
CA LYS A 14 -17.08 -5.40 -3.91
C LYS A 14 -16.33 -5.73 -2.62
N PRO A 15 -16.99 -6.48 -1.69
CA PRO A 15 -16.35 -6.88 -0.43
C PRO A 15 -15.01 -7.60 -0.62
N MET A 16 -14.95 -8.51 -1.61
CA MET A 16 -13.73 -9.26 -1.92
C MET A 16 -12.54 -8.37 -2.25
N ASN A 17 -12.74 -7.28 -2.97
CA ASN A 17 -11.65 -6.39 -3.35
C ASN A 17 -11.19 -5.51 -2.19
N LEU A 18 -12.13 -5.09 -1.35
CA LEU A 18 -11.81 -4.44 -0.10
C LEU A 18 -10.97 -5.37 0.78
N GLY A 19 -11.43 -6.60 1.03
CA GLY A 19 -10.73 -7.60 1.83
C GLY A 19 -9.33 -7.93 1.29
N ASN A 20 -9.21 -8.13 -0.03
CA ASN A 20 -7.92 -8.39 -0.66
C ASN A 20 -6.95 -7.22 -0.48
N LEU A 21 -7.40 -5.98 -0.68
CA LEU A 21 -6.56 -4.81 -0.51
C LEU A 21 -6.17 -4.59 0.96
N MET A 22 -7.10 -4.82 1.91
CA MET A 22 -6.81 -4.77 3.34
C MET A 22 -5.77 -5.83 3.75
N ARG A 23 -5.93 -7.06 3.26
CA ARG A 23 -4.97 -8.14 3.51
C ARG A 23 -3.57 -7.80 2.99
N ILE A 24 -3.49 -7.21 1.80
CA ILE A 24 -2.22 -6.76 1.20
C ILE A 24 -1.64 -5.62 2.04
N ALA A 25 -2.44 -4.63 2.42
CA ALA A 25 -2.00 -3.54 3.29
C ALA A 25 -1.40 -4.06 4.60
N HIS A 26 -2.07 -5.02 5.22
CA HIS A 26 -1.58 -5.68 6.44
C HIS A 26 -0.28 -6.46 6.20
N ALA A 27 -0.19 -7.24 5.13
CA ALA A 27 1.01 -8.01 4.78
C ALA A 27 2.24 -7.13 4.54
N PHE A 28 2.06 -5.91 4.04
CA PHE A 28 3.12 -4.93 3.85
C PHE A 28 3.32 -3.98 5.04
N GLU A 29 2.68 -4.25 6.18
CA GLU A 29 2.82 -3.47 7.43
C GLU A 29 2.34 -2.02 7.29
N ALA A 30 1.23 -1.79 6.58
CA ALA A 30 0.59 -0.48 6.56
C ALA A 30 0.16 -0.08 7.99
N SER A 31 0.25 1.21 8.29
CA SER A 31 -0.08 1.73 9.61
C SER A 31 -1.59 1.96 9.81
N PHE A 32 -2.33 2.11 8.70
CA PHE A 32 -3.78 2.27 8.71
C PHE A 32 -4.37 1.96 7.33
N PHE A 33 -5.65 1.66 7.33
CA PHE A 33 -6.45 1.51 6.11
C PHE A 33 -7.61 2.51 6.11
N PHE A 34 -8.05 2.95 4.91
CA PHE A 34 -9.18 3.85 4.81
C PHE A 34 -10.04 3.58 3.57
N SER A 35 -11.31 3.95 3.67
CA SER A 35 -12.22 3.99 2.52
C SER A 35 -12.81 5.37 2.36
N VAL A 36 -13.00 5.81 1.12
CA VAL A 36 -13.65 7.07 0.77
C VAL A 36 -14.87 6.74 -0.08
N ALA A 37 -16.01 7.34 0.26
CA ALA A 37 -17.29 7.12 -0.44
C ALA A 37 -17.58 5.64 -0.74
N PRO A 38 -17.48 4.72 0.24
CA PRO A 38 -17.70 3.30 0.01
C PRO A 38 -19.16 3.07 -0.44
N ARG A 39 -19.35 2.18 -1.42
CA ARG A 39 -20.67 1.80 -1.95
C ARG A 39 -21.19 0.49 -1.34
N LEU A 40 -20.51 -0.03 -0.35
CA LEU A 40 -20.88 -1.23 0.41
C LEU A 40 -20.97 -0.91 1.90
N LYS A 41 -21.71 -1.73 2.64
CA LYS A 41 -21.66 -1.66 4.10
C LYS A 41 -20.40 -2.40 4.58
N LEU A 42 -19.68 -1.80 5.49
CA LEU A 42 -18.45 -2.39 6.04
C LEU A 42 -18.68 -3.74 6.71
N SER A 43 -19.87 -3.96 7.28
CA SER A 43 -20.28 -5.27 7.82
C SER A 43 -20.22 -6.40 6.77
N ASP A 44 -20.33 -6.06 5.49
CA ASP A 44 -20.31 -7.04 4.41
C ASP A 44 -18.88 -7.43 4.01
N ALA A 45 -17.88 -6.65 4.45
CA ALA A 45 -16.46 -6.95 4.24
C ALA A 45 -15.94 -8.07 5.16
N ASN A 46 -16.68 -8.40 6.21
CA ASN A 46 -16.34 -9.44 7.20
C ASN A 46 -16.33 -10.87 6.64
N SER A 47 -16.57 -11.06 5.35
CA SER A 47 -16.59 -12.39 4.75
C SER A 47 -15.21 -12.96 4.42
N ASP A 48 -14.14 -12.19 4.60
CA ASP A 48 -12.79 -12.68 4.34
C ASP A 48 -12.06 -13.00 5.66
N SER A 49 -11.73 -14.27 5.83
CA SER A 49 -11.19 -14.95 7.02
C SER A 49 -9.80 -14.48 7.47
N SER A 50 -9.31 -13.36 7.01
CA SER A 50 -8.10 -12.76 7.53
C SER A 50 -8.48 -11.76 8.64
N ASN A 51 -8.04 -12.00 9.85
CA ASN A 51 -8.14 -11.10 11.03
C ASN A 51 -7.59 -9.68 10.81
N ALA A 52 -7.60 -9.19 9.57
CA ALA A 52 -7.07 -7.89 9.18
C ALA A 52 -7.83 -6.73 9.82
N GLU A 53 -9.13 -6.91 10.12
CA GLU A 53 -9.96 -5.90 10.79
C GLU A 53 -9.52 -5.60 12.22
N GLY A 54 -8.99 -6.58 12.95
CA GLY A 54 -8.47 -6.39 14.30
C GLY A 54 -7.02 -5.92 14.35
N ALA A 55 -6.30 -6.06 13.22
CA ALA A 55 -4.86 -5.82 13.18
C ALA A 55 -4.47 -4.46 12.56
N LEU A 56 -5.39 -3.83 11.80
CA LEU A 56 -5.11 -2.60 11.07
C LEU A 56 -6.18 -1.54 11.38
N PRO A 57 -5.83 -0.37 11.95
CA PRO A 57 -6.77 0.73 12.15
C PRO A 57 -7.49 1.08 10.84
N PHE A 58 -8.82 1.09 10.87
CA PHE A 58 -9.66 1.35 9.71
C PHE A 58 -10.48 2.63 9.88
N TYR A 59 -10.44 3.49 8.87
CA TYR A 59 -11.19 4.74 8.82
C TYR A 59 -12.10 4.77 7.61
N SER A 60 -13.37 5.14 7.78
CA SER A 60 -14.32 5.29 6.69
C SER A 60 -14.79 6.72 6.58
N PHE A 61 -14.69 7.29 5.40
CA PHE A 61 -15.13 8.63 5.06
C PHE A 61 -16.30 8.55 4.09
N PRO A 62 -17.53 8.91 4.52
CA PRO A 62 -18.72 8.83 3.67
C PRO A 62 -18.62 9.70 2.41
N HIS A 63 -17.92 10.84 2.50
CA HIS A 63 -17.73 11.75 1.38
C HIS A 63 -16.26 12.12 1.19
N PRO A 64 -15.81 12.42 -0.05
CA PRO A 64 -14.44 12.89 -0.30
C PRO A 64 -14.09 14.17 0.48
N ASP A 65 -15.06 15.04 0.75
CA ASP A 65 -14.85 16.28 1.48
C ASP A 65 -14.55 16.06 2.97
N ASP A 66 -14.96 14.92 3.51
CA ASP A 66 -14.68 14.52 4.91
C ASP A 66 -13.29 13.88 5.06
N PHE A 67 -12.66 13.53 3.94
CA PHE A 67 -11.39 12.83 3.94
C PHE A 67 -10.27 13.67 4.57
N ARG A 68 -9.59 13.07 5.55
CA ARG A 68 -8.47 13.71 6.26
C ARG A 68 -7.34 12.71 6.44
N LEU A 69 -6.12 13.20 6.32
CA LEU A 69 -4.91 12.46 6.56
C LEU A 69 -4.15 12.97 7.78
N PRO A 70 -3.30 12.15 8.41
CA PRO A 70 -2.37 12.63 9.42
C PRO A 70 -1.52 13.79 8.91
N LEU A 71 -1.21 14.72 9.78
CA LEU A 71 -0.43 15.91 9.43
C LEU A 71 0.91 15.54 8.78
N GLY A 72 1.17 16.09 7.62
CA GLY A 72 2.38 15.84 6.84
C GLY A 72 2.42 14.49 6.12
N CYS A 73 1.30 13.74 6.10
CA CYS A 73 1.13 12.57 5.24
C CYS A 73 0.81 13.03 3.82
N ARG A 74 1.53 12.50 2.83
CA ARG A 74 1.30 12.81 1.41
C ARG A 74 0.31 11.84 0.80
N LEU A 75 -0.69 12.34 0.08
CA LEU A 75 -1.64 11.52 -0.65
C LEU A 75 -1.09 11.17 -2.03
N VAL A 76 -1.02 9.88 -2.32
CA VAL A 76 -0.59 9.33 -3.60
C VAL A 76 -1.76 8.60 -4.23
N GLY A 77 -2.32 9.16 -5.30
CA GLY A 77 -3.34 8.50 -6.10
C GLY A 77 -2.69 7.45 -7.01
N VAL A 78 -3.29 6.26 -7.08
CA VAL A 78 -2.88 5.22 -8.03
C VAL A 78 -3.94 5.12 -9.11
N GLU A 79 -3.65 5.74 -10.26
CA GLU A 79 -4.61 5.90 -11.36
C GLU A 79 -3.89 6.04 -12.71
N ILE A 80 -4.56 5.65 -13.78
CA ILE A 80 -4.05 5.80 -15.15
C ILE A 80 -4.53 7.16 -15.69
N THR A 81 -3.71 8.19 -15.49
CA THR A 81 -3.90 9.52 -16.09
C THR A 81 -2.74 9.86 -17.02
N GLU A 82 -2.93 10.85 -17.89
CA GLU A 82 -1.88 11.25 -18.85
C GLU A 82 -0.63 11.78 -18.14
N ASP A 83 -0.84 12.56 -17.08
CA ASP A 83 0.19 13.22 -16.28
C ASP A 83 0.73 12.36 -15.12
N ALA A 84 0.19 11.15 -14.92
CA ALA A 84 0.63 10.27 -13.84
C ALA A 84 2.08 9.82 -14.03
N ILE A 85 2.84 9.87 -12.93
CA ILE A 85 4.23 9.40 -12.88
C ILE A 85 4.24 7.87 -12.99
N GLU A 86 5.06 7.32 -13.86
CA GLU A 86 5.27 5.88 -13.92
C GLU A 86 5.92 5.37 -12.62
N LEU A 87 5.31 4.36 -12.01
CA LEU A 87 5.74 3.82 -10.71
C LEU A 87 7.25 3.54 -10.62
N PRO A 88 7.93 2.95 -11.62
CA PRO A 88 9.38 2.70 -11.55
C PRO A 88 10.24 3.98 -11.49
N ARG A 89 9.65 5.13 -11.78
CA ARG A 89 10.32 6.44 -11.75
C ARG A 89 9.88 7.28 -10.55
N PHE A 90 8.98 6.75 -9.72
CA PHE A 90 8.43 7.48 -8.58
C PHE A 90 9.27 7.27 -7.33
N ARG A 91 9.59 8.36 -6.65
CA ARG A 91 10.23 8.32 -5.34
C ARG A 91 9.17 8.41 -4.24
N HIS A 92 8.96 7.31 -3.54
CA HIS A 92 7.96 7.22 -2.49
C HIS A 92 8.23 8.17 -1.32
N PRO A 93 7.22 8.95 -0.87
CA PRO A 93 7.34 9.74 0.35
C PRO A 93 7.50 8.84 1.59
N THR A 94 8.24 9.27 2.58
CA THR A 94 8.41 8.53 3.83
C THR A 94 7.12 8.43 4.63
N ARG A 95 6.25 9.44 4.55
CA ARG A 95 4.89 9.48 5.12
C ARG A 95 3.91 9.61 3.97
N ALA A 96 3.18 8.54 3.67
CA ALA A 96 2.31 8.47 2.51
C ALA A 96 0.99 7.76 2.80
N ALA A 97 -0.06 8.12 2.08
CA ALA A 97 -1.29 7.36 1.96
C ALA A 97 -1.54 7.08 0.48
N TYR A 98 -1.70 5.80 0.14
CA TYR A 98 -1.98 5.38 -1.23
C TYR A 98 -3.47 5.17 -1.40
N VAL A 99 -4.10 5.87 -2.34
CA VAL A 99 -5.52 5.72 -2.63
C VAL A 99 -5.70 5.13 -4.03
N PHE A 100 -6.54 4.10 -4.11
CA PHE A 100 -6.86 3.38 -5.33
C PHE A 100 -8.31 3.65 -5.73
N GLY A 101 -8.57 3.79 -7.02
CA GLY A 101 -9.92 3.81 -7.56
C GLY A 101 -10.56 2.41 -7.50
N ALA A 102 -11.90 2.37 -7.41
CA ALA A 102 -12.63 1.10 -7.55
C ALA A 102 -12.58 0.63 -9.00
N GLU A 103 -12.72 -0.70 -9.22
CA GLU A 103 -12.47 -1.41 -10.50
C GLU A 103 -13.21 -0.87 -11.72
N ARG A 104 -14.33 -0.18 -11.54
CA ARG A 104 -15.16 0.35 -12.63
C ARG A 104 -15.14 1.87 -12.71
N PHE A 105 -14.44 2.51 -11.80
CA PHE A 105 -14.44 3.97 -11.68
C PHE A 105 -13.03 4.43 -11.35
N SER A 106 -12.57 5.40 -12.09
CA SER A 106 -11.37 6.17 -11.75
C SER A 106 -11.57 6.92 -10.43
N LEU A 107 -10.49 7.35 -9.81
CA LEU A 107 -10.53 8.27 -8.69
C LEU A 107 -11.35 9.51 -9.05
N SER A 108 -12.18 9.97 -8.13
CA SER A 108 -12.99 11.17 -8.36
C SER A 108 -12.10 12.40 -8.56
N PRO A 109 -12.61 13.43 -9.27
CA PRO A 109 -11.89 14.70 -9.40
C PRO A 109 -11.54 15.34 -8.06
N ALA A 110 -12.38 15.13 -7.03
CA ALA A 110 -12.13 15.62 -5.68
C ALA A 110 -10.89 14.96 -5.05
N ILE A 111 -10.79 13.63 -5.13
CA ILE A 111 -9.64 12.90 -4.61
C ILE A 111 -8.39 13.15 -5.46
N LEU A 112 -8.50 13.17 -6.79
CA LEU A 112 -7.38 13.51 -7.67
C LEU A 112 -6.81 14.89 -7.36
N LYS A 113 -7.67 15.89 -7.13
CA LYS A 113 -7.25 17.24 -6.74
C LYS A 113 -6.59 17.28 -5.35
N ALA A 114 -6.97 16.39 -4.45
CA ALA A 114 -6.37 16.28 -3.13
C ALA A 114 -5.01 15.53 -3.13
N CYS A 115 -4.71 14.79 -4.20
CA CYS A 115 -3.45 14.05 -4.32
C CYS A 115 -2.26 15.01 -4.44
N ASP A 116 -1.23 14.78 -3.64
CA ASP A 116 0.09 15.40 -3.84
C ASP A 116 0.79 14.84 -5.07
N PHE A 117 0.54 13.57 -5.37
CA PHE A 117 1.11 12.84 -6.51
C PHE A 117 0.08 11.87 -7.08
N VAL A 118 0.15 11.64 -8.38
CA VAL A 118 -0.56 10.55 -9.05
C VAL A 118 0.46 9.65 -9.72
N VAL A 119 0.36 8.35 -9.49
CA VAL A 119 1.26 7.33 -10.06
C VAL A 119 0.47 6.32 -10.85
N LYS A 120 1.07 5.78 -11.89
CA LYS A 120 0.53 4.67 -12.69
C LYS A 120 1.49 3.50 -12.75
N ILE A 121 0.95 2.30 -12.68
CA ILE A 121 1.68 1.09 -13.03
C ILE A 121 1.73 1.04 -14.56
N PRO A 122 2.92 0.86 -15.19
CA PRO A 122 3.05 0.88 -16.64
C PRO A 122 2.50 -0.41 -17.27
N THR A 123 1.18 -0.57 -17.25
CA THR A 123 0.43 -1.67 -17.83
C THR A 123 -0.37 -1.20 -19.05
N ARG A 124 -0.72 -2.11 -19.95
CA ARG A 124 -1.52 -1.78 -21.15
C ARG A 124 -2.95 -1.41 -20.84
N PHE A 125 -3.50 -1.88 -19.71
CA PHE A 125 -4.86 -1.63 -19.24
C PHE A 125 -4.91 -1.76 -17.71
N SER A 126 -6.01 -1.34 -17.09
CA SER A 126 -6.20 -1.42 -15.65
C SER A 126 -6.18 -2.86 -15.16
N ILE A 127 -5.57 -3.08 -13.99
CA ILE A 127 -5.53 -4.37 -13.30
C ILE A 127 -6.39 -4.34 -12.04
N ASN A 128 -6.65 -5.50 -11.45
CA ASN A 128 -7.41 -5.59 -10.20
C ASN A 128 -6.76 -4.73 -9.09
N VAL A 129 -7.60 -4.07 -8.29
CA VAL A 129 -7.15 -3.12 -7.24
C VAL A 129 -6.23 -3.76 -6.21
N GLY A 130 -6.49 -5.02 -5.81
CA GLY A 130 -5.60 -5.75 -4.91
C GLY A 130 -4.24 -5.99 -5.54
N MET A 131 -4.19 -6.41 -6.82
CA MET A 131 -2.93 -6.59 -7.54
C MET A 131 -2.17 -5.27 -7.69
N ALA A 132 -2.88 -4.19 -8.01
CA ALA A 132 -2.27 -2.85 -8.06
C ALA A 132 -1.68 -2.47 -6.71
N GLY A 133 -2.41 -2.72 -5.61
CA GLY A 133 -1.93 -2.52 -4.25
C GLY A 133 -0.65 -3.28 -3.97
N ALA A 134 -0.60 -4.57 -4.29
CA ALA A 134 0.59 -5.40 -4.09
C ALA A 134 1.82 -4.87 -4.83
N ILE A 135 1.64 -4.46 -6.09
CA ILE A 135 2.73 -3.91 -6.93
C ILE A 135 3.26 -2.60 -6.34
N VAL A 136 2.37 -1.66 -6.01
CA VAL A 136 2.75 -0.34 -5.47
C VAL A 136 3.44 -0.47 -4.12
N LEU A 137 2.92 -1.34 -3.23
CA LEU A 137 3.50 -1.54 -1.91
C LEU A 137 4.82 -2.30 -1.97
N TYR A 138 4.97 -3.25 -2.90
CA TYR A 138 6.24 -3.91 -3.14
C TYR A 138 7.29 -2.93 -3.69
N ASP A 139 6.92 -2.07 -4.64
CA ASP A 139 7.82 -1.03 -5.16
C ASP A 139 8.26 -0.07 -4.05
N ARG A 140 7.31 0.37 -3.19
CA ARG A 140 7.65 1.13 -1.99
C ARG A 140 8.63 0.39 -1.09
N LEU A 141 8.38 -0.90 -0.82
CA LEU A 141 9.22 -1.71 0.06
C LEU A 141 10.66 -1.76 -0.43
N ILE A 142 10.86 -2.07 -1.72
CA ILE A 142 12.21 -2.14 -2.31
C ILE A 142 12.89 -0.78 -2.40
N SER A 143 12.10 0.29 -2.63
CA SER A 143 12.64 1.66 -2.76
C SER A 143 13.05 2.27 -1.41
N THR A 144 12.38 1.87 -0.32
CA THR A 144 12.59 2.47 1.02
C THR A 144 13.15 1.49 2.04
N GLY A 145 13.17 0.20 1.74
CA GLY A 145 13.40 -0.88 2.69
C GLY A 145 14.86 -1.17 3.04
N GLY A 146 15.83 -0.53 2.40
CA GLY A 146 17.25 -0.77 2.67
C GLY A 146 17.76 -2.11 2.13
N TYR A 147 17.10 -2.68 1.14
CA TYR A 147 17.60 -3.85 0.41
C TYR A 147 18.85 -3.50 -0.39
N GLY A 148 19.78 -4.45 -0.47
CA GLY A 148 20.98 -4.30 -1.31
C GLY A 148 20.65 -4.06 -2.79
N ALA A 149 21.59 -3.50 -3.52
CA ALA A 149 21.44 -3.29 -4.94
C ALA A 149 21.16 -4.62 -5.66
N ARG A 150 20.26 -4.61 -6.63
CA ARG A 150 20.00 -5.78 -7.46
C ARG A 150 21.24 -6.16 -8.24
N PRO A 151 21.54 -7.47 -8.40
CA PRO A 151 22.69 -7.90 -9.18
C PRO A 151 22.57 -7.43 -10.64
N VAL A 152 23.70 -7.03 -11.21
CA VAL A 152 23.79 -6.57 -12.60
C VAL A 152 23.62 -7.73 -13.58
N LYS A 153 24.04 -8.93 -13.17
CA LYS A 153 23.94 -10.14 -14.00
C LYS A 153 22.64 -10.88 -13.75
N ALA A 154 22.01 -11.35 -14.79
CA ALA A 154 20.81 -12.18 -14.67
C ALA A 154 21.12 -13.44 -13.84
N GLY A 155 20.25 -13.79 -12.90
CA GLY A 155 20.43 -14.91 -11.97
C GLY A 155 21.52 -14.73 -10.90
N GLY A 156 22.15 -13.54 -10.84
CA GLY A 156 23.12 -13.23 -9.79
C GLY A 156 22.45 -13.07 -8.43
N GLU A 157 23.20 -13.35 -7.37
CA GLU A 157 22.77 -13.08 -6.00
C GLU A 157 22.88 -11.59 -5.70
N GLY A 158 21.84 -11.02 -5.09
CA GLY A 158 21.87 -9.66 -4.52
C GLY A 158 22.68 -9.65 -3.23
N GLY A 159 22.97 -8.45 -2.69
CA GLY A 159 23.51 -8.31 -1.35
C GLY A 159 22.65 -9.00 -0.29
N GLU A 160 23.14 -9.10 0.95
CA GLU A 160 22.45 -9.79 2.05
C GLU A 160 20.97 -9.47 2.11
N VAL A 161 20.16 -10.52 1.97
CA VAL A 161 18.71 -10.44 2.17
C VAL A 161 18.45 -10.42 3.67
N PRO A 162 17.74 -9.44 4.21
CA PRO A 162 17.35 -9.50 5.61
C PRO A 162 16.57 -10.80 5.87
N PRO A 163 16.76 -11.44 7.03
CA PRO A 163 16.06 -12.68 7.36
C PRO A 163 14.55 -12.49 7.21
N PRO A 164 13.82 -13.52 6.76
CA PRO A 164 12.37 -13.43 6.59
C PRO A 164 11.73 -13.04 7.92
N HIS A 165 10.85 -12.05 7.88
CA HIS A 165 10.10 -11.63 9.05
C HIS A 165 9.15 -12.77 9.45
N THR A 166 9.42 -13.39 10.57
CA THR A 166 8.53 -14.40 11.15
C THR A 166 7.47 -13.67 12.00
N TRP A 167 6.23 -13.70 11.57
CA TRP A 167 5.12 -13.12 12.31
C TRP A 167 5.07 -13.65 13.76
N GLY A 168 5.06 -12.73 14.72
CA GLY A 168 4.82 -13.03 16.14
C GLY A 168 6.00 -13.56 16.94
N ALA A 169 7.16 -13.78 16.34
CA ALA A 169 8.37 -14.09 17.10
C ALA A 169 9.27 -12.84 17.21
N PRO A 170 9.67 -12.42 18.41
CA PRO A 170 10.72 -11.42 18.54
C PRO A 170 11.99 -11.93 17.88
N LEU A 171 12.59 -11.13 17.00
CA LEU A 171 13.90 -11.43 16.42
C LEU A 171 14.90 -11.62 17.56
N ALA A 172 15.37 -12.85 17.75
CA ALA A 172 16.49 -13.08 18.65
C ALA A 172 17.70 -12.32 18.10
N ARG A 173 18.25 -11.38 18.89
CA ARG A 173 19.55 -10.80 18.54
C ARG A 173 20.57 -11.94 18.46
N PRO A 174 21.42 -12.00 17.43
CA PRO A 174 22.57 -12.85 17.47
C PRO A 174 23.34 -12.55 18.76
N ARG A 175 23.57 -13.54 19.59
CA ARG A 175 24.49 -13.38 20.70
C ARG A 175 25.88 -13.28 20.09
N ASP A 176 26.57 -12.15 20.33
CA ASP A 176 27.98 -12.08 20.04
C ASP A 176 28.64 -13.27 20.76
N GLU A 177 29.08 -14.25 20.02
CA GLU A 177 30.00 -15.26 20.53
C GLU A 177 31.32 -14.54 20.74
N THR A 178 31.55 -14.08 21.97
CA THR A 178 32.85 -13.61 22.40
C THR A 178 33.78 -14.85 22.37
N PRO A 179 34.82 -14.88 21.53
CA PRO A 179 35.80 -15.96 21.59
C PRO A 179 36.54 -15.84 22.91
N GLY A 180 36.49 -16.91 23.70
CA GLY A 180 37.30 -17.08 24.92
C GLY A 180 38.77 -17.29 24.60
#